data_02a62733a8c29b408e310e37fa6bf93a
#
_entry.id   02a62733a8c29b408e310e37fa6bf93a
#
_cell.length_a   1.000
_cell.length_b   1.000
_cell.length_c   1.000
_cell.angle_alpha   90.00
_cell.angle_beta   90.00
_cell.angle_gamma   90.00
#
_symmetry.space_group_name_H-M   'P 1'
#
loop_
_entity.id
_entity.type
_entity.pdbx_description
1 polymer ?
#
loop_
_entity_poly.entity_id
_entity_poly.type
_entity_poly.pdbx_seq_one_letter_code
_entity_poly.pdbx_strand_id
1 'polypeptide(L)'
;PHPHLFSAFYRETIQKRNRYIGVSEAVADVYKTDYRLRDVSSDRVQILKGRRLESQKKSDTLAVKIAGGPNLPVYLDVAKNGDDLLSEDMLHCYRFDMQLPMSIDDRMQYVVAFEPRVILDYPLYVGLLYIDQETLTITRAEFRLDLSDHDKAVRHILRKKPHGLRFKLSEVSYLVTYRYQNGRAYVNYLRNLMRFKCDWKKRLFSSTFTTTTEM
;
A
#
# COMPACT_ATOMS: atom_id res chain seq x y z
N PRO A 1 23.78 -13.62 -5.79
CA PRO A 1 22.62 -12.74 -5.88
C PRO A 1 21.84 -13.09 -7.16
N HIS A 2 20.60 -13.53 -6.99
CA HIS A 2 19.78 -13.90 -8.13
C HIS A 2 18.57 -12.97 -8.20
N PRO A 3 18.38 -12.25 -9.33
CA PRO A 3 17.14 -11.52 -9.58
C PRO A 3 15.98 -12.49 -9.71
N HIS A 4 14.79 -12.02 -9.36
CA HIS A 4 13.55 -12.78 -9.44
C HIS A 4 12.61 -12.13 -10.44
N LEU A 5 11.94 -12.96 -11.24
CA LEU A 5 10.88 -12.55 -12.14
C LEU A 5 9.57 -13.15 -11.64
N PHE A 6 8.57 -12.31 -11.43
CA PHE A 6 7.22 -12.72 -11.06
C PHE A 6 6.24 -12.27 -12.14
N SER A 7 5.36 -13.16 -12.57
CA SER A 7 4.19 -12.76 -13.35
C SER A 7 3.07 -12.40 -12.39
N ALA A 8 2.52 -11.22 -12.56
CA ALA A 8 1.53 -10.64 -11.66
C ALA A 8 0.28 -10.17 -12.42
N PHE A 9 -0.86 -10.21 -11.71
CA PHE A 9 -2.08 -9.55 -12.14
C PHE A 9 -2.28 -8.27 -11.32
N TYR A 10 -2.27 -7.14 -12.00
CA TYR A 10 -2.51 -5.83 -11.43
C TYR A 10 -3.96 -5.43 -11.62
N ARG A 11 -4.58 -4.89 -10.58
CA ARG A 11 -5.91 -4.28 -10.64
C ARG A 11 -5.93 -2.98 -9.84
N GLU A 12 -6.47 -1.92 -10.45
CA GLU A 12 -6.83 -0.68 -9.77
C GLU A 12 -8.31 -0.38 -9.98
N THR A 13 -9.02 -0.10 -8.92
CA THR A 13 -10.43 0.28 -8.96
C THR A 13 -10.64 1.65 -8.34
N ILE A 14 -11.57 2.41 -8.91
CA ILE A 14 -12.02 3.69 -8.36
C ILE A 14 -13.53 3.61 -8.15
N GLN A 15 -13.95 3.84 -6.92
CA GLN A 15 -15.36 3.92 -6.55
C GLN A 15 -15.71 5.33 -6.11
N LYS A 16 -16.92 5.76 -6.45
CA LYS A 16 -17.56 6.98 -5.95
C LYS A 16 -18.87 6.60 -5.29
N ARG A 17 -19.00 6.86 -3.98
CA ARG A 17 -20.19 6.47 -3.19
C ARG A 17 -20.55 4.99 -3.41
N ASN A 18 -19.56 4.10 -3.25
CA ASN A 18 -19.67 2.63 -3.44
C ASN A 18 -20.06 2.14 -4.86
N ARG A 19 -20.00 3.00 -5.87
CA ARG A 19 -20.21 2.63 -7.27
C ARG A 19 -18.89 2.71 -8.03
N TYR A 20 -18.53 1.68 -8.77
CA TYR A 20 -17.34 1.68 -9.63
C TYR A 20 -17.48 2.73 -10.74
N ILE A 21 -16.46 3.58 -10.86
CA ILE A 21 -16.35 4.61 -11.89
C ILE A 21 -15.09 4.44 -12.74
N GLY A 22 -14.15 3.62 -12.31
CA GLY A 22 -12.95 3.26 -13.04
C GLY A 22 -12.44 1.91 -12.62
N VAL A 23 -11.95 1.13 -13.58
CA VAL A 23 -11.26 -0.15 -13.39
C VAL A 23 -10.10 -0.20 -14.38
N SER A 24 -8.90 -0.42 -13.88
CA SER A 24 -7.71 -0.70 -14.70
C SER A 24 -7.16 -2.06 -14.31
N GLU A 25 -6.89 -2.91 -15.28
CA GLU A 25 -6.33 -4.25 -15.06
C GLU A 25 -5.18 -4.49 -16.02
N ALA A 26 -4.17 -5.20 -15.56
CA ALA A 26 -3.04 -5.55 -16.39
C ALA A 26 -2.41 -6.89 -15.96
N VAL A 27 -1.84 -7.59 -16.91
CA VAL A 27 -0.82 -8.62 -16.68
C VAL A 27 0.53 -7.93 -16.76
N ALA A 28 1.38 -8.18 -15.78
CA ALA A 28 2.68 -7.55 -15.67
C ALA A 28 3.76 -8.55 -15.26
N ASP A 29 4.96 -8.29 -15.69
CA ASP A 29 6.17 -8.92 -15.16
C ASP A 29 6.81 -7.97 -14.15
N VAL A 30 7.12 -8.50 -12.96
CA VAL A 30 7.75 -7.78 -11.87
C VAL A 30 9.18 -8.31 -11.71
N TYR A 31 10.13 -7.48 -12.10
CA TYR A 31 11.56 -7.76 -11.95
C TYR A 31 12.01 -7.27 -10.58
N LYS A 32 12.47 -8.18 -9.73
CA LYS A 32 13.00 -7.87 -8.40
C LYS A 32 14.46 -8.27 -8.32
N THR A 33 15.28 -7.37 -7.84
CA THR A 33 16.66 -7.66 -7.45
C THR A 33 16.69 -8.60 -6.23
N ASP A 34 17.86 -9.11 -5.88
CA ASP A 34 18.02 -10.00 -4.73
C ASP A 34 17.48 -9.35 -3.44
N TYR A 35 16.66 -10.07 -2.68
CA TYR A 35 16.09 -9.60 -1.41
C TYR A 35 17.15 -9.23 -0.37
N ARG A 36 18.36 -9.78 -0.46
CA ARG A 36 19.46 -9.44 0.44
C ARG A 36 19.96 -8.00 0.27
N LEU A 37 19.71 -7.38 -0.88
CA LEU A 37 20.11 -6.00 -1.11
C LEU A 37 19.24 -5.00 -0.33
N ARG A 38 18.04 -5.41 0.09
CA ARG A 38 17.05 -4.57 0.80
C ARG A 38 16.81 -3.22 0.10
N ASP A 39 16.88 -3.23 -1.22
CA ASP A 39 16.70 -2.07 -2.09
C ASP A 39 15.67 -2.39 -3.18
N VAL A 40 14.71 -1.52 -3.34
CA VAL A 40 13.63 -1.61 -4.34
C VAL A 40 13.82 -0.62 -5.50
N SER A 41 14.84 0.22 -5.46
CA SER A 41 15.08 1.28 -6.48
C SER A 41 15.32 0.72 -7.87
N SER A 42 15.90 -0.48 -7.94
CA SER A 42 16.19 -1.21 -9.19
C SER A 42 15.10 -2.20 -9.59
N ASP A 43 14.07 -2.39 -8.77
CA ASP A 43 12.92 -3.22 -9.13
C ASP A 43 12.09 -2.52 -10.22
N ARG A 44 11.50 -3.28 -11.11
CA ARG A 44 10.74 -2.75 -12.26
C ARG A 44 9.45 -3.55 -12.48
N VAL A 45 8.42 -2.86 -12.93
CA VAL A 45 7.17 -3.47 -13.39
C VAL A 45 7.02 -3.20 -14.87
N GLN A 46 6.92 -4.25 -15.66
CA GLN A 46 6.65 -4.19 -17.10
C GLN A 46 5.22 -4.64 -17.36
N ILE A 47 4.39 -3.73 -17.84
CA ILE A 47 3.03 -4.06 -18.27
C ILE A 47 3.11 -4.79 -19.61
N LEU A 48 2.60 -6.02 -19.66
CA LEU A 48 2.55 -6.83 -20.87
C LEU A 48 1.26 -6.57 -21.65
N LYS A 49 0.12 -6.56 -20.94
CA LYS A 49 -1.20 -6.31 -21.53
C LYS A 49 -2.11 -5.72 -20.45
N GLY A 50 -2.89 -4.74 -20.82
CA GLY A 50 -3.84 -4.10 -19.88
C GLY A 50 -5.12 -3.65 -20.56
N ARG A 51 -6.11 -3.39 -19.72
CA ARG A 51 -7.38 -2.77 -20.12
C ARG A 51 -7.79 -1.72 -19.09
N ARG A 52 -8.51 -0.71 -19.54
CA ARG A 52 -9.06 0.34 -18.69
C ARG A 52 -10.50 0.61 -19.07
N LEU A 53 -11.36 0.68 -18.07
CA LEU A 53 -12.77 1.03 -18.18
C LEU A 53 -13.02 2.25 -17.29
N GLU A 54 -13.64 3.27 -17.84
CA GLU A 54 -13.98 4.49 -17.11
C GLU A 54 -15.43 4.89 -17.39
N SER A 55 -16.08 5.46 -16.38
CA SER A 55 -17.41 6.04 -16.54
C SER A 55 -17.37 7.23 -17.51
N GLN A 56 -18.26 7.24 -18.49
CA GLN A 56 -18.41 8.34 -19.44
C GLN A 56 -19.08 9.60 -18.84
N LYS A 57 -19.58 9.50 -17.61
CA LYS A 57 -20.26 10.62 -16.95
C LYS A 57 -19.24 11.64 -16.42
N LYS A 58 -19.32 12.90 -16.88
CA LYS A 58 -18.48 14.01 -16.39
C LYS A 58 -18.53 14.16 -14.86
N SER A 59 -19.66 13.81 -14.24
CA SER A 59 -19.81 13.84 -12.77
C SER A 59 -18.97 12.80 -12.03
N ASP A 60 -18.49 11.77 -12.72
CA ASP A 60 -17.75 10.66 -12.15
C ASP A 60 -16.23 10.83 -12.26
N THR A 61 -15.77 11.93 -12.83
CA THR A 61 -14.34 12.20 -12.99
C THR A 61 -13.67 12.41 -11.65
N LEU A 62 -12.59 11.67 -11.41
CA LEU A 62 -11.68 11.90 -10.29
C LEU A 62 -10.80 13.11 -10.59
N ALA A 63 -11.03 14.22 -9.88
CA ALA A 63 -10.35 15.48 -10.15
C ALA A 63 -8.96 15.63 -9.51
N VAL A 64 -8.53 14.65 -8.71
CA VAL A 64 -7.24 14.67 -8.00
C VAL A 64 -6.30 13.61 -8.53
N LYS A 65 -4.99 13.86 -8.42
CA LYS A 65 -3.94 12.86 -8.63
C LYS A 65 -3.36 12.48 -7.27
N ILE A 66 -3.45 11.21 -6.93
CA ILE A 66 -2.93 10.62 -5.70
C ILE A 66 -1.76 9.67 -5.99
N ALA A 67 -1.00 9.31 -4.96
CA ALA A 67 0.01 8.26 -5.06
C ALA A 67 -0.67 6.92 -5.42
N GLY A 68 -0.10 6.18 -6.36
CA GLY A 68 -0.67 4.92 -6.85
C GLY A 68 0.01 4.45 -8.11
N GLY A 69 -0.65 3.55 -8.82
CA GLY A 69 -0.19 2.98 -10.09
C GLY A 69 0.59 1.66 -9.92
N PRO A 70 0.99 1.01 -11.04
CA PRO A 70 1.52 -0.34 -11.03
C PRO A 70 2.88 -0.48 -10.31
N ASN A 71 3.61 0.60 -10.08
CA ASN A 71 4.86 0.56 -9.32
C ASN A 71 4.67 0.65 -7.80
N LEU A 72 3.50 1.08 -7.32
CA LEU A 72 3.24 1.18 -5.88
C LEU A 72 3.49 -0.14 -5.14
N PRO A 73 3.07 -1.31 -5.65
CA PRO A 73 3.31 -2.59 -5.00
C PRO A 73 4.79 -2.93 -4.79
N VAL A 74 5.68 -2.44 -5.64
CA VAL A 74 7.13 -2.66 -5.49
C VAL A 74 7.64 -2.00 -4.21
N TYR A 75 7.20 -0.78 -3.93
CA TYR A 75 7.60 -0.01 -2.74
C TYR A 75 6.96 -0.53 -1.45
N LEU A 76 5.82 -1.23 -1.55
CA LEU A 76 5.12 -1.80 -0.40
C LEU A 76 5.68 -3.14 0.09
N ASP A 77 6.70 -3.70 -0.56
CA ASP A 77 7.36 -4.93 -0.13
C ASP A 77 8.23 -4.65 1.10
N VAL A 78 7.60 -4.66 2.28
CA VAL A 78 8.23 -4.26 3.55
C VAL A 78 9.40 -5.15 3.95
N ALA A 79 9.45 -6.40 3.48
CA ALA A 79 10.58 -7.29 3.75
C ALA A 79 11.82 -6.93 2.91
N LYS A 80 11.62 -6.27 1.78
CA LYS A 80 12.69 -5.90 0.85
C LYS A 80 13.04 -4.42 0.88
N ASN A 81 12.05 -3.55 1.13
CA ASN A 81 12.25 -2.11 1.16
C ASN A 81 13.00 -1.68 2.43
N GLY A 82 14.32 -1.57 2.34
CA GLY A 82 15.19 -1.19 3.44
C GLY A 82 15.12 0.29 3.82
N ASP A 83 14.43 1.11 3.03
CA ASP A 83 14.31 2.56 3.24
C ASP A 83 12.95 2.97 3.85
N ASP A 84 12.13 1.97 4.20
CA ASP A 84 10.77 2.22 4.71
C ASP A 84 10.58 1.56 6.10
N LEU A 85 9.36 1.16 6.42
CA LEU A 85 8.85 0.72 7.72
C LEU A 85 9.80 -0.16 8.56
N LEU A 86 10.51 -1.11 7.96
CA LEU A 86 11.40 -2.04 8.65
C LEU A 86 12.90 -1.74 8.42
N SER A 87 13.25 -0.54 7.98
CA SER A 87 14.67 -0.14 7.92
C SER A 87 15.26 -0.01 9.33
N GLU A 88 16.54 -0.31 9.49
CA GLU A 88 17.22 -0.17 10.80
C GLU A 88 17.10 1.25 11.34
N ASP A 89 17.21 2.25 10.44
CA ASP A 89 17.09 3.68 10.78
C ASP A 89 15.67 4.07 11.21
N MET A 90 14.65 3.28 10.86
CA MET A 90 13.25 3.58 11.18
C MET A 90 12.73 2.81 12.38
N LEU A 91 13.36 1.70 12.79
CA LEU A 91 12.86 0.89 13.90
C LEU A 91 12.72 1.68 15.21
N HIS A 92 13.63 2.61 15.48
CA HIS A 92 13.57 3.45 16.68
C HIS A 92 12.40 4.45 16.67
N CYS A 93 11.80 4.70 15.50
CA CYS A 93 10.64 5.58 15.36
C CYS A 93 9.33 4.92 15.79
N TYR A 94 9.35 3.61 16.02
CA TYR A 94 8.17 2.82 16.38
C TYR A 94 8.30 2.20 17.76
N ARG A 95 7.15 2.01 18.41
CA ARG A 95 6.98 1.09 19.53
C ARG A 95 6.41 -0.22 19.00
N PHE A 96 6.98 -1.33 19.44
CA PHE A 96 6.57 -2.68 19.08
C PHE A 96 6.05 -3.41 20.31
N ASP A 97 4.86 -4.02 20.21
CA ASP A 97 4.22 -4.76 21.28
C ASP A 97 3.78 -6.14 20.78
N MET A 98 4.21 -7.20 21.51
CA MET A 98 3.77 -8.56 21.21
C MET A 98 2.29 -8.72 21.53
N GLN A 99 1.55 -9.28 20.59
CA GLN A 99 0.16 -9.65 20.75
C GLN A 99 0.02 -11.17 20.97
N LEU A 100 -1.20 -11.63 21.26
CA LEU A 100 -1.48 -13.06 21.33
C LEU A 100 -1.14 -13.72 19.97
N PRO A 101 -0.42 -14.84 19.98
CA PRO A 101 -0.12 -15.58 18.75
C PRO A 101 -1.40 -16.10 18.12
N MET A 102 -1.40 -16.26 16.79
CA MET A 102 -2.54 -16.80 16.06
C MET A 102 -2.10 -17.81 15.01
N SER A 103 -2.99 -18.70 14.60
CA SER A 103 -2.77 -19.63 13.50
C SER A 103 -3.24 -19.01 12.18
N ILE A 104 -2.39 -19.06 11.15
CA ILE A 104 -2.71 -18.72 9.77
C ILE A 104 -2.26 -19.90 8.90
N ASP A 105 -3.16 -20.50 8.12
CA ASP A 105 -2.88 -21.66 7.26
C ASP A 105 -2.18 -22.79 8.02
N ASP A 106 -2.71 -23.15 9.21
CA ASP A 106 -2.21 -24.18 10.13
C ASP A 106 -0.79 -23.93 10.68
N ARG A 107 -0.27 -22.72 10.56
CA ARG A 107 1.04 -22.32 11.08
C ARG A 107 0.89 -21.22 12.14
N MET A 108 1.56 -21.45 13.29
CA MET A 108 1.55 -20.46 14.37
C MET A 108 2.39 -19.24 14.00
N GLN A 109 1.83 -18.06 14.28
CA GLN A 109 2.45 -16.77 14.01
C GLN A 109 2.68 -16.01 15.32
N TYR A 110 3.85 -15.39 15.45
CA TYR A 110 3.99 -14.22 16.32
C TYR A 110 3.27 -13.07 15.68
N VAL A 111 2.49 -12.34 16.48
CA VAL A 111 1.80 -11.11 16.04
C VAL A 111 2.43 -9.94 16.77
N VAL A 112 2.99 -9.00 16.01
CA VAL A 112 3.69 -7.82 16.53
C VAL A 112 2.95 -6.59 16.10
N ALA A 113 2.32 -5.89 17.04
CA ALA A 113 1.75 -4.57 16.81
C ALA A 113 2.87 -3.52 16.77
N PHE A 114 2.72 -2.51 15.93
CA PHE A 114 3.62 -1.37 15.90
C PHE A 114 2.85 -0.05 15.72
N GLU A 115 3.34 0.98 16.36
CA GLU A 115 2.80 2.34 16.27
C GLU A 115 3.91 3.39 16.38
N PRO A 116 3.70 4.62 15.87
CA PRO A 116 4.66 5.70 15.99
C PRO A 116 5.02 6.03 17.46
N ARG A 117 6.30 6.18 17.71
CA ARG A 117 6.87 6.64 18.99
C ARG A 117 7.34 8.10 18.91
N VAL A 118 7.63 8.58 17.70
CA VAL A 118 8.16 9.90 17.42
C VAL A 118 7.30 10.64 16.41
N ILE A 119 7.44 11.95 16.36
CA ILE A 119 6.77 12.80 15.37
C ILE A 119 7.83 13.25 14.35
N LEU A 120 7.61 12.94 13.08
CA LEU A 120 8.46 13.35 11.96
C LEU A 120 7.70 14.32 11.05
N ASP A 121 8.39 14.87 10.04
CA ASP A 121 7.78 15.79 9.04
C ASP A 121 6.89 15.07 8.02
N TYR A 122 6.91 13.75 8.03
CA TYR A 122 6.05 12.86 7.22
C TYR A 122 5.28 11.90 8.13
N PRO A 123 4.14 11.35 7.66
CA PRO A 123 3.35 10.43 8.45
C PRO A 123 4.04 9.07 8.56
N LEU A 124 3.94 8.44 9.71
CA LEU A 124 4.37 7.07 9.96
C LEU A 124 3.19 6.11 9.83
N TYR A 125 3.40 4.85 10.18
CA TYR A 125 2.40 3.78 10.04
C TYR A 125 2.00 3.20 11.39
N VAL A 126 0.81 2.63 11.45
CA VAL A 126 0.31 1.81 12.57
C VAL A 126 -0.15 0.49 12.02
N GLY A 127 0.20 -0.63 12.65
CA GLY A 127 -0.20 -1.91 12.10
C GLY A 127 0.24 -3.15 12.87
N LEU A 128 0.19 -4.27 12.17
CA LEU A 128 0.53 -5.60 12.65
C LEU A 128 1.48 -6.29 11.66
N LEU A 129 2.48 -6.95 12.20
CA LEU A 129 3.35 -7.90 11.50
C LEU A 129 3.04 -9.32 12.00
N TYR A 130 2.93 -10.23 11.07
CA TYR A 130 2.75 -11.65 11.34
C TYR A 130 4.02 -12.38 10.92
N ILE A 131 4.63 -13.09 11.87
CA ILE A 131 5.93 -13.73 11.70
C ILE A 131 5.76 -15.22 12.03
N ASP A 132 6.02 -16.05 11.07
CA ASP A 132 5.97 -17.50 11.24
C ASP A 132 6.94 -17.97 12.34
N GLN A 133 6.44 -18.76 13.31
CA GLN A 133 7.24 -19.16 14.47
C GLN A 133 8.38 -20.12 14.14
N GLU A 134 8.27 -20.91 13.07
CA GLU A 134 9.27 -21.88 12.69
C GLU A 134 10.37 -21.27 11.81
N THR A 135 9.95 -20.47 10.80
CA THR A 135 10.89 -19.92 9.81
C THR A 135 11.39 -18.53 10.15
N LEU A 136 10.75 -17.86 11.12
CA LEU A 136 10.99 -16.47 11.52
C LEU A 136 10.90 -15.48 10.34
N THR A 137 10.10 -15.83 9.33
CA THR A 137 9.85 -14.97 8.19
C THR A 137 8.54 -14.23 8.34
N ILE A 138 8.48 -13.01 7.83
CA ILE A 138 7.22 -12.26 7.73
C ILE A 138 6.31 -12.98 6.74
N THR A 139 5.10 -13.34 7.16
CA THR A 139 4.07 -13.96 6.32
C THR A 139 3.01 -12.95 5.89
N ARG A 140 2.79 -11.91 6.72
CA ARG A 140 1.79 -10.89 6.46
C ARG A 140 2.17 -9.59 7.17
N ALA A 141 1.90 -8.46 6.55
CA ALA A 141 1.93 -7.13 7.14
C ALA A 141 0.62 -6.41 6.85
N GLU A 142 -0.05 -5.94 7.87
CA GLU A 142 -1.25 -5.11 7.78
C GLU A 142 -0.98 -3.78 8.44
N PHE A 143 -1.03 -2.70 7.69
CA PHE A 143 -0.73 -1.40 8.26
C PHE A 143 -1.52 -0.28 7.58
N ARG A 144 -1.62 0.83 8.26
CA ARG A 144 -2.28 2.04 7.78
C ARG A 144 -1.42 3.26 8.07
N LEU A 145 -1.59 4.28 7.25
CA LEU A 145 -0.96 5.57 7.48
C LEU A 145 -1.54 6.21 8.73
N ASP A 146 -0.71 6.73 9.61
CA ASP A 146 -1.15 7.53 10.73
C ASP A 146 -1.72 8.86 10.22
N LEU A 147 -2.99 9.12 10.53
CA LEU A 147 -3.73 10.31 10.13
C LEU A 147 -3.89 11.33 11.28
N SER A 148 -3.15 11.17 12.37
CA SER A 148 -3.20 12.10 13.52
C SER A 148 -2.83 13.52 13.11
N ASP A 149 -1.84 13.69 12.21
CA ASP A 149 -1.57 14.92 11.49
C ASP A 149 -2.09 14.81 10.05
N HIS A 150 -3.32 15.26 9.85
CA HIS A 150 -4.01 15.17 8.58
C HIS A 150 -3.29 15.90 7.44
N ASP A 151 -2.68 17.04 7.72
CA ASP A 151 -2.00 17.84 6.67
C ASP A 151 -0.72 17.15 6.18
N LYS A 152 0.03 16.51 7.06
CA LYS A 152 1.18 15.68 6.69
C LYS A 152 0.75 14.49 5.82
N ALA A 153 -0.29 13.77 6.25
CA ALA A 153 -0.82 12.64 5.50
C ALA A 153 -1.30 13.05 4.10
N VAL A 154 -1.99 14.19 4.00
CA VAL A 154 -2.45 14.72 2.71
C VAL A 154 -1.26 15.08 1.81
N ARG A 155 -0.23 15.75 2.32
CA ARG A 155 0.98 16.07 1.53
C ARG A 155 1.70 14.82 1.03
N HIS A 156 1.70 13.75 1.81
CA HIS A 156 2.32 12.48 1.44
C HIS A 156 1.59 11.79 0.27
N ILE A 157 0.26 11.81 0.28
CA ILE A 157 -0.58 11.08 -0.68
C ILE A 157 -0.97 11.92 -1.90
N LEU A 158 -1.30 13.18 -1.71
CA LEU A 158 -1.86 14.03 -2.76
C LEU A 158 -0.77 14.62 -3.65
N ARG A 159 -0.77 14.28 -4.93
CA ARG A 159 0.20 14.77 -5.93
C ARG A 159 -0.27 16.05 -6.62
N LYS A 160 -1.57 16.13 -6.92
CA LYS A 160 -2.16 17.29 -7.61
C LYS A 160 -3.65 17.41 -7.31
N LYS A 161 -4.13 18.64 -7.13
CA LYS A 161 -5.57 18.96 -7.07
C LYS A 161 -5.86 20.29 -7.76
N PRO A 162 -7.09 20.48 -8.31
CA PRO A 162 -7.54 21.77 -8.82
C PRO A 162 -7.64 22.83 -7.73
N HIS A 163 -7.49 24.10 -8.13
CA HIS A 163 -7.76 25.21 -7.22
C HIS A 163 -9.23 25.18 -6.76
N GLY A 164 -9.48 25.51 -5.49
CA GLY A 164 -10.82 25.50 -4.91
C GLY A 164 -11.40 24.13 -4.55
N LEU A 165 -10.67 23.02 -4.80
CA LEU A 165 -11.05 21.70 -4.32
C LEU A 165 -10.47 21.46 -2.91
N ARG A 166 -11.33 21.07 -1.95
CA ARG A 166 -10.91 20.55 -0.64
C ARG A 166 -10.79 19.04 -0.75
N PHE A 167 -9.65 18.52 -0.30
CA PHE A 167 -9.35 17.10 -0.23
C PHE A 167 -9.20 16.69 1.24
N LYS A 168 -9.93 15.68 1.66
CA LYS A 168 -9.85 15.13 3.02
C LYS A 168 -9.61 13.64 2.94
N LEU A 169 -8.46 13.20 3.40
CA LEU A 169 -8.09 11.80 3.52
C LEU A 169 -8.81 11.18 4.73
N SER A 170 -9.36 9.98 4.56
CA SER A 170 -10.08 9.28 5.64
C SER A 170 -9.41 7.97 6.01
N GLU A 171 -8.74 7.32 5.06
CA GLU A 171 -8.06 6.04 5.27
C GLU A 171 -7.01 5.84 4.20
N VAL A 172 -5.86 5.31 4.60
CA VAL A 172 -4.86 4.70 3.70
C VAL A 172 -4.38 3.44 4.40
N SER A 173 -4.73 2.30 3.86
CA SER A 173 -4.38 1.00 4.42
C SER A 173 -3.69 0.10 3.40
N TYR A 174 -2.84 -0.75 3.91
CA TYR A 174 -1.98 -1.64 3.15
C TYR A 174 -2.05 -3.05 3.72
N LEU A 175 -2.04 -4.02 2.82
CA LEU A 175 -1.90 -5.43 3.13
C LEU A 175 -0.83 -6.01 2.22
N VAL A 176 0.14 -6.67 2.81
CA VAL A 176 1.19 -7.41 2.10
C VAL A 176 1.22 -8.83 2.63
N THR A 177 1.19 -9.83 1.77
CA THR A 177 1.38 -11.22 2.16
C THR A 177 2.58 -11.83 1.46
N TYR A 178 3.18 -12.80 2.11
CA TYR A 178 4.36 -13.50 1.63
C TYR A 178 4.11 -15.00 1.57
N ARG A 179 4.69 -15.64 0.57
CA ARG A 179 4.73 -17.10 0.43
C ARG A 179 6.13 -17.59 0.71
N TYR A 180 6.24 -18.57 1.61
CA TYR A 180 7.51 -19.25 1.86
C TYR A 180 7.68 -20.38 0.85
N GLN A 181 8.81 -20.38 0.14
CA GLN A 181 9.15 -21.39 -0.85
C GLN A 181 10.67 -21.54 -0.94
N ASN A 182 11.16 -22.78 -0.93
CA ASN A 182 12.59 -23.11 -1.09
C ASN A 182 13.49 -22.34 -0.09
N GLY A 183 13.07 -22.26 1.17
CA GLY A 183 13.85 -21.59 2.22
C GLY A 183 13.79 -20.07 2.22
N ARG A 184 12.89 -19.44 1.44
CA ARG A 184 12.76 -17.99 1.31
C ARG A 184 11.30 -17.54 1.30
N ALA A 185 11.04 -16.35 1.81
CA ALA A 185 9.74 -15.68 1.69
C ALA A 185 9.76 -14.71 0.50
N TYR A 186 8.75 -14.79 -0.33
CA TYR A 186 8.53 -13.91 -1.49
C TYR A 186 7.20 -13.23 -1.37
N VAL A 187 7.11 -11.97 -1.82
CA VAL A 187 5.84 -11.27 -1.91
C VAL A 187 4.86 -12.07 -2.78
N ASN A 188 3.63 -12.23 -2.26
CA ASN A 188 2.59 -13.03 -2.91
C ASN A 188 1.38 -12.18 -3.29
N TYR A 189 0.97 -11.26 -2.43
CA TYR A 189 -0.17 -10.39 -2.68
C TYR A 189 0.04 -9.05 -1.98
N LEU A 190 -0.38 -8.00 -2.66
CA LEU A 190 -0.31 -6.62 -2.20
C LEU A 190 -1.66 -5.94 -2.43
N ARG A 191 -2.12 -5.19 -1.44
CA ARG A 191 -3.29 -4.34 -1.56
C ARG A 191 -3.05 -3.00 -0.90
N ASN A 192 -3.35 -1.93 -1.61
CA ASN A 192 -3.48 -0.58 -1.06
C ASN A 192 -4.93 -0.12 -1.21
N LEU A 193 -5.51 0.41 -0.16
CA LEU A 193 -6.83 1.02 -0.16
C LEU A 193 -6.72 2.45 0.35
N MET A 194 -7.27 3.40 -0.41
CA MET A 194 -7.38 4.80 0.01
C MET A 194 -8.83 5.25 -0.04
N ARG A 195 -9.26 5.90 1.02
CA ARG A 195 -10.60 6.48 1.12
C ARG A 195 -10.51 7.97 1.42
N PHE A 196 -11.15 8.81 0.61
CA PHE A 196 -11.06 10.26 0.73
C PHE A 196 -12.33 10.97 0.25
N LYS A 197 -12.49 12.22 0.67
CA LYS A 197 -13.57 13.11 0.24
C LYS A 197 -13.01 14.25 -0.61
N CYS A 198 -13.76 14.61 -1.64
CA CYS A 198 -13.49 15.77 -2.48
C CYS A 198 -14.70 16.71 -2.46
N ASP A 199 -14.48 17.97 -2.08
CA ASP A 199 -15.50 18.99 -1.97
C ASP A 199 -15.07 20.25 -2.73
N TRP A 200 -15.98 20.77 -3.57
CA TRP A 200 -15.79 22.07 -4.21
C TRP A 200 -16.29 23.19 -3.29
N LYS A 201 -15.49 24.21 -3.04
CA LYS A 201 -15.85 25.36 -2.16
C LYS A 201 -17.18 26.02 -2.50
N LYS A 202 -17.61 25.94 -3.78
CA LYS A 202 -18.85 26.55 -4.29
C LYS A 202 -20.00 25.56 -4.50
N ARG A 203 -19.86 24.28 -4.13
CA ARG A 203 -20.90 23.25 -4.29
C ARG A 203 -21.30 22.67 -2.94
N LEU A 204 -22.61 22.49 -2.75
CA LEU A 204 -23.19 21.93 -1.52
C LEU A 204 -22.93 20.41 -1.31
N PHE A 205 -22.41 19.72 -2.33
CA PHE A 205 -22.28 18.26 -2.28
C PHE A 205 -20.83 17.80 -2.27
N SER A 206 -20.49 17.02 -1.25
CA SER A 206 -19.25 16.29 -1.18
C SER A 206 -19.34 14.93 -1.87
N SER A 207 -18.23 14.44 -2.40
CA SER A 207 -18.14 13.10 -2.96
C SER A 207 -17.05 12.30 -2.23
N THR A 208 -17.44 11.10 -1.75
CA THR A 208 -16.50 10.13 -1.20
C THR A 208 -16.00 9.21 -2.30
N PHE A 209 -14.70 9.02 -2.34
CA PHE A 209 -14.02 8.12 -3.27
C PHE A 209 -13.27 7.04 -2.49
N THR A 210 -13.24 5.84 -3.06
CA THR A 210 -12.37 4.75 -2.62
C THR A 210 -11.57 4.29 -3.82
N THR A 211 -10.25 4.23 -3.67
CA THR A 211 -9.36 3.60 -4.64
C THR A 211 -8.76 2.36 -4.02
N THR A 212 -8.69 1.27 -4.79
CA THR A 212 -8.04 0.04 -4.37
C THR A 212 -7.06 -0.38 -5.45
N THR A 213 -5.81 -0.61 -5.07
CA THR A 213 -4.76 -1.16 -5.94
C THR A 213 -4.36 -2.51 -5.39
N GLU A 214 -4.35 -3.53 -6.25
CA GLU A 214 -4.00 -4.91 -5.92
C GLU A 214 -3.00 -5.46 -6.94
N MET A 215 -2.09 -6.31 -6.47
CA MET A 215 -1.16 -7.06 -7.31
C MET A 215 -0.84 -8.41 -6.65
#